data_a93f875fbd9881c7d6a0fadf2835fd49
#
_entry.id   a93f875fbd9881c7d6a0fadf2835fd49
#
_cell.length_a   1.000
_cell.length_b   1.000
_cell.length_c   1.000
_cell.angle_alpha   90.00
_cell.angle_beta   90.00
_cell.angle_gamma   90.00
#
_symmetry.space_group_name_H-M   'P 1'
#
loop_
_entity.id
_entity.type
_entity.pdbx_description
1 polymer ?
#
loop_
_entity_poly.entity_id
_entity_poly.type
_entity_poly.pdbx_seq_one_letter_code
_entity_poly.pdbx_strand_id
1 'polypeptide(L)'
;LGSGAAMTSHQGIEQPQATAPAPGVLASARRTLAVAGAAHALHDGYTDLIYVLLPVWQAEFGLGFAMLAMLRGLYAGTMAALQVPSGWLVRKVDGRIVLAIGTALAAGGYAFAGFTGSLIGLCVALAISGAGSSTQHPIASAAVSRAYGASSRGPLGTYNFTGDLGKAAIPALTSLLLTLMPWRGALWLLAALGAAVAAIVFLLMPPIARAGRSQPAPARVGRGRGGFWLLFAIGVLDTGVRMGLLTFLPFLLKAKGASLPTVGIALALVFLGGAAGKFVCGWIGARVGVLLTVLATEGGTAACIVGVLVLPLVPLFVLLPLLGVMLNGTSSVLYGTVPDLTPPDKAEHAFALFYTGTIGSGAISPVLYGVLGDWVGPNWATGATAMVALAIFPLAFALAPHLADIGREQRRQPDNSGQTSSTASP
;
A
#
# COMPACT_ATOMS: atom_id res chain seq x y z
N LEU A 1 22.36 15.37 76.34
CA LEU A 1 20.92 15.28 76.56
C LEU A 1 20.21 15.88 75.32
N GLY A 2 19.40 15.12 74.55
CA GLY A 2 18.46 15.62 73.60
C GLY A 2 18.77 15.19 72.15
N SER A 3 18.52 13.91 71.85
CA SER A 3 18.45 13.38 70.48
C SER A 3 17.18 13.88 69.81
N GLY A 4 17.31 14.52 68.67
CA GLY A 4 16.23 14.88 67.76
C GLY A 4 16.40 14.16 66.47
N ALA A 5 15.71 13.03 66.26
CA ALA A 5 15.67 12.31 64.97
C ALA A 5 14.78 13.07 63.98
N ALA A 6 15.37 13.60 62.91
CA ALA A 6 14.62 14.14 61.80
C ALA A 6 14.20 12.98 60.89
N MET A 7 12.91 12.68 60.86
CA MET A 7 12.28 11.82 59.84
C MET A 7 12.27 12.55 58.51
N THR A 8 13.10 12.15 57.56
CA THR A 8 13.00 12.55 56.16
C THR A 8 11.94 11.68 55.48
N SER A 9 10.81 12.27 55.17
CA SER A 9 9.77 11.67 54.32
C SER A 9 10.24 11.56 52.90
N HIS A 10 10.53 10.35 52.43
CA HIS A 10 10.67 10.04 51.01
C HIS A 10 9.28 10.24 50.33
N GLN A 11 9.10 11.36 49.69
CA GLN A 11 8.03 11.50 48.71
C GLN A 11 8.41 10.64 47.49
N GLY A 12 7.84 9.46 47.38
CA GLY A 12 7.88 8.66 46.17
C GLY A 12 7.22 9.45 45.04
N ILE A 13 8.00 9.72 43.99
CA ILE A 13 7.44 10.25 42.73
C ILE A 13 6.61 9.10 42.12
N GLU A 14 5.30 9.10 42.42
CA GLU A 14 4.36 8.25 41.69
C GLU A 14 4.44 8.60 40.21
N GLN A 15 4.94 7.68 39.41
CA GLN A 15 4.79 7.76 37.96
C GLN A 15 3.29 7.78 37.63
N PRO A 16 2.80 8.72 36.83
CA PRO A 16 1.39 8.75 36.45
C PRO A 16 1.04 7.41 35.79
N GLN A 17 0.27 6.58 36.47
CA GLN A 17 -0.34 5.40 35.88
C GLN A 17 -1.17 5.89 34.69
N ALA A 18 -0.84 5.40 33.46
CA ALA A 18 -1.60 5.68 32.26
C ALA A 18 -3.05 5.20 32.51
N THR A 19 -3.92 6.12 32.89
CA THR A 19 -5.34 5.84 33.09
C THR A 19 -5.92 5.31 31.76
N ALA A 20 -6.62 4.19 31.83
CA ALA A 20 -7.31 3.62 30.68
C ALA A 20 -8.24 4.70 30.07
N PRO A 21 -8.23 4.88 28.75
CA PRO A 21 -9.05 5.90 28.09
C PRO A 21 -10.53 5.68 28.40
N ALA A 22 -11.26 6.78 28.61
CA ALA A 22 -12.69 6.75 28.90
C ALA A 22 -13.46 5.91 27.88
N PRO A 23 -14.50 5.14 28.28
CA PRO A 23 -15.24 4.25 27.36
C PRO A 23 -15.74 4.91 26.08
N GLY A 24 -16.15 6.19 26.14
CA GLY A 24 -16.59 6.97 24.98
C GLY A 24 -15.48 7.26 23.97
N VAL A 25 -14.24 7.47 24.44
CA VAL A 25 -13.08 7.69 23.57
C VAL A 25 -12.74 6.41 22.79
N LEU A 26 -12.76 5.27 23.47
CA LEU A 26 -12.53 3.97 22.84
C LEU A 26 -13.61 3.62 21.80
N ALA A 27 -14.89 3.90 22.11
CA ALA A 27 -15.98 3.68 21.17
C ALA A 27 -15.82 4.56 19.90
N SER A 28 -15.43 5.83 20.06
CA SER A 28 -15.13 6.75 18.97
C SER A 28 -13.95 6.26 18.13
N ALA A 29 -12.87 5.82 18.76
CA ALA A 29 -11.69 5.30 18.04
C ALA A 29 -12.02 4.02 17.25
N ARG A 30 -12.77 3.08 17.83
CA ARG A 30 -13.22 1.86 17.12
C ARG A 30 -14.12 2.20 15.93
N ARG A 31 -15.03 3.17 16.07
CA ARG A 31 -15.88 3.64 14.98
C ARG A 31 -15.05 4.28 13.88
N THR A 32 -14.05 5.10 14.21
CA THR A 32 -13.11 5.68 13.25
C THR A 32 -12.39 4.58 12.46
N LEU A 33 -11.87 3.54 13.14
CA LEU A 33 -11.17 2.43 12.48
C LEU A 33 -12.11 1.64 11.56
N ALA A 34 -13.32 1.32 12.00
CA ALA A 34 -14.27 0.56 11.20
C ALA A 34 -14.69 1.31 9.93
N VAL A 35 -15.04 2.60 10.06
CA VAL A 35 -15.45 3.42 8.91
C VAL A 35 -14.28 3.71 7.95
N ALA A 36 -13.09 4.04 8.50
CA ALA A 36 -11.89 4.22 7.71
C ALA A 36 -11.49 2.93 6.99
N GLY A 37 -11.59 1.78 7.65
CA GLY A 37 -11.32 0.47 7.08
C GLY A 37 -12.29 0.10 5.94
N ALA A 38 -13.59 0.36 6.10
CA ALA A 38 -14.58 0.14 5.05
C ALA A 38 -14.29 1.02 3.81
N ALA A 39 -13.99 2.30 4.03
CA ALA A 39 -13.58 3.20 2.94
C ALA A 39 -12.28 2.73 2.27
N HIS A 40 -11.29 2.25 3.05
CA HIS A 40 -10.04 1.74 2.52
C HIS A 40 -10.25 0.49 1.65
N ALA A 41 -11.04 -0.47 2.13
CA ALA A 41 -11.39 -1.65 1.36
C ALA A 41 -12.05 -1.30 0.02
N LEU A 42 -12.97 -0.33 0.01
CA LEU A 42 -13.61 0.13 -1.22
C LEU A 42 -12.59 0.76 -2.18
N HIS A 43 -11.77 1.71 -1.73
CA HIS A 43 -10.85 2.44 -2.59
C HIS A 43 -9.74 1.56 -3.17
N ASP A 44 -9.18 0.66 -2.35
CA ASP A 44 -8.17 -0.30 -2.81
C ASP A 44 -8.80 -1.30 -3.78
N GLY A 45 -10.02 -1.76 -3.49
CA GLY A 45 -10.77 -2.58 -4.42
C GLY A 45 -11.10 -1.88 -5.74
N TYR A 46 -11.44 -0.60 -5.71
CA TYR A 46 -11.66 0.24 -6.90
C TYR A 46 -10.39 0.38 -7.75
N THR A 47 -9.24 0.49 -7.13
CA THR A 47 -7.96 0.53 -7.83
C THR A 47 -7.69 -0.76 -8.60
N ASP A 48 -8.03 -1.91 -8.01
CA ASP A 48 -7.60 -3.21 -8.52
C ASP A 48 -8.69 -3.96 -9.31
N LEU A 49 -9.98 -3.54 -9.24
CA LEU A 49 -11.02 -4.05 -10.14
C LEU A 49 -10.71 -3.76 -11.62
N ILE A 50 -9.92 -2.72 -11.89
CA ILE A 50 -9.50 -2.34 -13.24
C ILE A 50 -8.83 -3.52 -13.94
N TYR A 51 -8.03 -4.33 -13.24
CA TYR A 51 -7.36 -5.50 -13.83
C TYR A 51 -8.36 -6.52 -14.40
N VAL A 52 -9.51 -6.70 -13.76
CA VAL A 52 -10.57 -7.59 -14.27
C VAL A 52 -11.24 -7.02 -15.52
N LEU A 53 -11.33 -5.69 -15.61
CA LEU A 53 -11.97 -4.99 -16.72
C LEU A 53 -11.04 -4.82 -17.94
N LEU A 54 -9.71 -4.89 -17.78
CA LEU A 54 -8.79 -4.72 -18.91
C LEU A 54 -9.12 -5.64 -20.10
N PRO A 55 -9.34 -6.96 -19.92
CA PRO A 55 -9.72 -7.81 -21.05
C PRO A 55 -11.09 -7.48 -21.66
N VAL A 56 -12.02 -6.94 -20.86
CA VAL A 56 -13.34 -6.53 -21.34
C VAL A 56 -13.21 -5.27 -22.19
N TRP A 57 -12.46 -4.28 -21.73
CA TRP A 57 -12.21 -3.04 -22.48
C TRP A 57 -11.34 -3.27 -23.71
N GLN A 58 -10.41 -4.25 -23.64
CA GLN A 58 -9.66 -4.67 -24.83
C GLN A 58 -10.61 -5.12 -25.95
N ALA A 59 -11.55 -6.00 -25.60
CA ALA A 59 -12.49 -6.56 -26.58
C ALA A 59 -13.47 -5.50 -27.12
N GLU A 60 -13.90 -4.55 -26.28
CA GLU A 60 -14.88 -3.54 -26.68
C GLU A 60 -14.28 -2.42 -27.52
N PHE A 61 -13.09 -1.94 -27.15
CA PHE A 61 -12.45 -0.77 -27.81
C PHE A 61 -11.31 -1.15 -28.75
N GLY A 62 -10.97 -2.43 -28.91
CA GLY A 62 -9.88 -2.89 -29.78
C GLY A 62 -8.50 -2.41 -29.31
N LEU A 63 -8.24 -2.36 -27.99
CA LEU A 63 -7.06 -1.73 -27.43
C LEU A 63 -5.84 -2.68 -27.42
N GLY A 64 -4.66 -2.12 -27.69
CA GLY A 64 -3.38 -2.75 -27.37
C GLY A 64 -3.04 -2.70 -25.86
N PHE A 65 -2.02 -3.45 -25.48
CA PHE A 65 -1.61 -3.55 -24.07
C PHE A 65 -1.08 -2.23 -23.51
N ALA A 66 -0.39 -1.42 -24.33
CA ALA A 66 0.06 -0.09 -23.92
C ALA A 66 -1.12 0.81 -23.51
N MET A 67 -2.19 0.84 -24.32
CA MET A 67 -3.37 1.64 -24.03
C MET A 67 -4.12 1.12 -22.80
N LEU A 68 -4.22 -0.18 -22.62
CA LEU A 68 -4.81 -0.79 -21.43
C LEU A 68 -4.02 -0.41 -20.16
N ALA A 69 -2.69 -0.47 -20.23
CA ALA A 69 -1.83 -0.03 -19.14
C ALA A 69 -1.97 1.48 -18.87
N MET A 70 -2.14 2.31 -19.92
CA MET A 70 -2.42 3.75 -19.75
C MET A 70 -3.74 4.01 -19.04
N LEU A 71 -4.80 3.26 -19.31
CA LEU A 71 -6.08 3.40 -18.58
C LEU A 71 -5.89 3.22 -17.08
N ARG A 72 -5.19 2.14 -16.70
CA ARG A 72 -4.87 1.90 -15.30
C ARG A 72 -3.90 2.96 -14.75
N GLY A 73 -2.91 3.35 -15.54
CA GLY A 73 -1.94 4.39 -15.21
C GLY A 73 -2.59 5.76 -15.01
N LEU A 74 -3.62 6.09 -15.77
CA LEU A 74 -4.38 7.34 -15.64
C LEU A 74 -5.11 7.42 -14.28
N TYR A 75 -5.78 6.34 -13.89
CA TYR A 75 -6.39 6.26 -12.55
C TYR A 75 -5.34 6.43 -11.44
N ALA A 76 -4.28 5.62 -11.47
CA ALA A 76 -3.23 5.63 -10.45
C ALA A 76 -2.43 6.94 -10.43
N GLY A 77 -2.11 7.48 -11.60
CA GLY A 77 -1.39 8.75 -11.74
C GLY A 77 -2.19 9.94 -11.23
N THR A 78 -3.49 10.01 -11.56
CA THR A 78 -4.38 11.05 -11.03
C THR A 78 -4.52 10.95 -9.51
N MET A 79 -4.70 9.73 -9.00
CA MET A 79 -4.75 9.48 -7.56
C MET A 79 -3.46 9.97 -6.87
N ALA A 80 -2.30 9.59 -7.40
CA ALA A 80 -1.01 9.97 -6.84
C ALA A 80 -0.78 11.49 -6.87
N ALA A 81 -1.05 12.14 -8.01
CA ALA A 81 -0.84 13.56 -8.19
C ALA A 81 -1.70 14.41 -7.24
N LEU A 82 -2.89 13.93 -6.89
CA LEU A 82 -3.83 14.67 -6.04
C LEU A 82 -3.76 14.31 -4.55
N GLN A 83 -2.93 13.34 -4.12
CA GLN A 83 -2.80 12.98 -2.69
C GLN A 83 -2.31 14.17 -1.83
N VAL A 84 -1.30 14.89 -2.29
CA VAL A 84 -0.77 16.06 -1.56
C VAL A 84 -1.79 17.21 -1.52
N PRO A 85 -2.40 17.62 -2.63
CA PRO A 85 -3.52 18.59 -2.62
C PRO A 85 -4.67 18.18 -1.68
N SER A 86 -5.05 16.91 -1.67
CA SER A 86 -6.10 16.38 -0.78
C SER A 86 -5.72 16.54 0.69
N GLY A 87 -4.46 16.29 1.04
CA GLY A 87 -3.92 16.51 2.38
C GLY A 87 -3.91 17.98 2.80
N TRP A 88 -3.75 18.92 1.86
CA TRP A 88 -3.84 20.36 2.14
C TRP A 88 -5.28 20.81 2.39
N LEU A 89 -6.23 20.22 1.70
CA LEU A 89 -7.64 20.55 1.84
C LEU A 89 -8.16 20.31 3.27
N VAL A 90 -7.66 19.27 3.96
CA VAL A 90 -8.01 18.96 5.38
C VAL A 90 -7.55 20.04 6.38
N ARG A 91 -6.67 20.95 5.99
CA ARG A 91 -6.32 22.11 6.83
C ARG A 91 -7.44 23.15 6.89
N LYS A 92 -8.31 23.17 5.88
CA LYS A 92 -9.40 24.16 5.73
C LYS A 92 -10.77 23.56 6.01
N VAL A 93 -10.98 22.28 5.67
CA VAL A 93 -12.25 21.56 5.74
C VAL A 93 -12.12 20.37 6.67
N ASP A 94 -13.20 19.97 7.36
CA ASP A 94 -13.22 18.73 8.15
C ASP A 94 -12.84 17.55 7.27
N GLY A 95 -11.85 16.75 7.70
CA GLY A 95 -11.34 15.59 6.95
C GLY A 95 -12.42 14.56 6.66
N ARG A 96 -13.45 14.43 7.50
CA ARG A 96 -14.61 13.59 7.25
C ARG A 96 -15.36 14.00 5.98
N ILE A 97 -15.59 15.31 5.80
CA ILE A 97 -16.28 15.84 4.62
C ILE A 97 -15.42 15.62 3.37
N VAL A 98 -14.12 15.88 3.45
CA VAL A 98 -13.19 15.68 2.32
C VAL A 98 -13.15 14.22 1.91
N LEU A 99 -13.07 13.29 2.88
CA LEU A 99 -13.06 11.85 2.62
C LEU A 99 -14.40 11.38 2.03
N ALA A 100 -15.53 11.83 2.54
CA ALA A 100 -16.85 11.49 2.02
C ALA A 100 -17.05 11.98 0.58
N ILE A 101 -16.69 13.22 0.28
CA ILE A 101 -16.75 13.79 -1.08
C ILE A 101 -15.81 13.04 -2.01
N GLY A 102 -14.57 12.75 -1.57
CA GLY A 102 -13.63 11.96 -2.36
C GLY A 102 -14.17 10.57 -2.69
N THR A 103 -14.75 9.88 -1.71
CA THR A 103 -15.38 8.57 -1.93
C THR A 103 -16.58 8.66 -2.88
N ALA A 104 -17.43 9.69 -2.73
CA ALA A 104 -18.54 9.94 -3.64
C ALA A 104 -18.05 10.26 -5.07
N LEU A 105 -16.97 11.04 -5.20
CA LEU A 105 -16.37 11.36 -6.50
C LEU A 105 -15.76 10.11 -7.16
N ALA A 106 -15.10 9.25 -6.40
CA ALA A 106 -14.58 7.98 -6.91
C ALA A 106 -15.71 7.08 -7.43
N ALA A 107 -16.80 6.98 -6.67
CA ALA A 107 -18.01 6.26 -7.09
C ALA A 107 -18.65 6.89 -8.33
N GLY A 108 -18.75 8.22 -8.37
CA GLY A 108 -19.25 8.99 -9.51
C GLY A 108 -18.45 8.77 -10.79
N GLY A 109 -17.13 8.62 -10.70
CA GLY A 109 -16.27 8.25 -11.82
C GLY A 109 -16.65 6.89 -12.40
N TYR A 110 -16.86 5.86 -11.56
CA TYR A 110 -17.31 4.54 -12.02
C TYR A 110 -18.75 4.57 -12.54
N ALA A 111 -19.64 5.36 -11.94
CA ALA A 111 -20.98 5.56 -12.48
C ALA A 111 -20.91 6.16 -13.89
N PHE A 112 -20.09 7.19 -14.09
CA PHE A 112 -19.87 7.83 -15.40
C PHE A 112 -19.27 6.86 -16.41
N ALA A 113 -18.30 6.02 -16.00
CA ALA A 113 -17.76 4.96 -16.87
C ALA A 113 -18.87 4.04 -17.39
N GLY A 114 -19.87 3.73 -16.56
CA GLY A 114 -21.05 2.94 -16.96
C GLY A 114 -21.96 3.63 -17.99
N PHE A 115 -21.96 4.94 -18.07
CA PHE A 115 -22.77 5.71 -19.04
C PHE A 115 -22.03 5.99 -20.36
N THR A 116 -20.68 6.05 -20.32
CA THR A 116 -19.93 6.43 -21.52
C THR A 116 -19.89 5.29 -22.56
N GLY A 117 -20.02 5.65 -23.84
CA GLY A 117 -19.83 4.75 -24.98
C GLY A 117 -18.49 4.93 -25.66
N SER A 118 -17.58 5.79 -25.14
CA SER A 118 -16.32 6.15 -25.81
C SER A 118 -15.10 5.93 -24.91
N LEU A 119 -13.96 5.65 -25.55
CA LEU A 119 -12.67 5.54 -24.87
C LEU A 119 -12.30 6.83 -24.12
N ILE A 120 -12.55 8.00 -24.74
CA ILE A 120 -12.28 9.30 -24.09
C ILE A 120 -13.14 9.45 -22.83
N GLY A 121 -14.43 9.11 -22.89
CA GLY A 121 -15.30 9.11 -21.73
C GLY A 121 -14.81 8.17 -20.62
N LEU A 122 -14.32 6.98 -20.98
CA LEU A 122 -13.72 6.05 -20.03
C LEU A 122 -12.46 6.64 -19.38
N CYS A 123 -11.58 7.29 -20.15
CA CYS A 123 -10.41 7.98 -19.63
C CYS A 123 -10.79 9.08 -18.60
N VAL A 124 -11.78 9.92 -18.95
CA VAL A 124 -12.29 10.95 -18.04
C VAL A 124 -12.87 10.34 -16.76
N ALA A 125 -13.65 9.27 -16.90
CA ALA A 125 -14.25 8.55 -15.78
C ALA A 125 -13.18 8.00 -14.80
N LEU A 126 -12.13 7.37 -15.34
CA LEU A 126 -11.02 6.83 -14.54
C LEU A 126 -10.21 7.95 -13.87
N ALA A 127 -10.00 9.09 -14.55
CA ALA A 127 -9.35 10.25 -13.96
C ALA A 127 -10.19 10.83 -12.80
N ILE A 128 -11.49 10.95 -12.96
CA ILE A 128 -12.41 11.40 -11.89
C ILE A 128 -12.37 10.43 -10.71
N SER A 129 -12.43 9.13 -10.99
CA SER A 129 -12.39 8.10 -9.94
C SER A 129 -11.05 8.11 -9.19
N GLY A 130 -9.93 8.23 -9.91
CA GLY A 130 -8.60 8.39 -9.32
C GLY A 130 -8.48 9.66 -8.46
N ALA A 131 -9.04 10.78 -8.94
CA ALA A 131 -9.08 12.03 -8.19
C ALA A 131 -9.83 11.87 -6.86
N GLY A 132 -10.99 11.22 -6.87
CA GLY A 132 -11.74 10.90 -5.66
C GLY A 132 -10.94 10.02 -4.69
N SER A 133 -10.28 8.99 -5.21
CA SER A 133 -9.48 8.04 -4.42
C SER A 133 -8.23 8.66 -3.79
N SER A 134 -7.75 9.81 -4.28
CA SER A 134 -6.60 10.53 -3.73
C SER A 134 -6.76 10.95 -2.27
N THR A 135 -8.00 11.08 -1.80
CA THR A 135 -8.32 11.52 -0.42
C THR A 135 -8.10 10.43 0.62
N GLN A 136 -8.17 9.15 0.22
CA GLN A 136 -8.27 8.02 1.13
C GLN A 136 -7.03 7.86 2.01
N HIS A 137 -5.85 7.62 1.41
CA HIS A 137 -4.66 7.29 2.18
C HIS A 137 -4.22 8.41 3.14
N PRO A 138 -4.09 9.69 2.72
CA PRO A 138 -3.59 10.73 3.61
C PRO A 138 -4.58 11.08 4.73
N ILE A 139 -5.89 10.94 4.50
CA ILE A 139 -6.91 11.39 5.47
C ILE A 139 -7.29 10.27 6.43
N ALA A 140 -7.62 9.10 5.91
CA ALA A 140 -8.12 8.00 6.73
C ALA A 140 -7.04 7.40 7.63
N SER A 141 -5.80 7.19 7.12
CA SER A 141 -4.69 6.71 7.94
C SER A 141 -4.35 7.69 9.07
N ALA A 142 -4.32 9.00 8.77
CA ALA A 142 -4.10 10.03 9.78
C ALA A 142 -5.25 10.10 10.82
N ALA A 143 -6.50 9.85 10.41
CA ALA A 143 -7.63 9.77 11.34
C ALA A 143 -7.48 8.59 12.30
N VAL A 144 -7.14 7.40 11.82
CA VAL A 144 -6.88 6.21 12.63
C VAL A 144 -5.69 6.46 13.58
N SER A 145 -4.58 6.99 13.06
CA SER A 145 -3.40 7.31 13.87
C SER A 145 -3.73 8.26 15.02
N ARG A 146 -4.48 9.33 14.76
CA ARG A 146 -4.89 10.29 15.80
C ARG A 146 -5.86 9.70 16.80
N ALA A 147 -6.80 8.87 16.35
CA ALA A 147 -7.80 8.26 17.22
C ALA A 147 -7.20 7.31 18.28
N TYR A 148 -6.07 6.69 17.97
CA TYR A 148 -5.39 5.74 18.84
C TYR A 148 -4.08 6.27 19.45
N GLY A 149 -3.57 7.42 18.99
CA GLY A 149 -2.36 8.05 19.53
C GLY A 149 -1.16 7.12 19.55
N ALA A 150 -0.48 6.98 20.70
CA ALA A 150 0.69 6.11 20.88
C ALA A 150 0.41 4.63 20.60
N SER A 151 -0.85 4.18 20.73
CA SER A 151 -1.28 2.79 20.48
C SER A 151 -1.75 2.54 19.04
N SER A 152 -1.46 3.44 18.09
CA SER A 152 -1.98 3.40 16.71
C SER A 152 -1.40 2.29 15.83
N ARG A 153 -0.29 1.66 16.21
CA ARG A 153 0.43 0.66 15.37
C ARG A 153 -0.44 -0.54 14.99
N GLY A 154 -1.12 -1.14 15.96
CA GLY A 154 -2.04 -2.26 15.70
C GLY A 154 -3.25 -1.86 14.86
N PRO A 155 -4.00 -0.80 15.25
CA PRO A 155 -5.11 -0.27 14.44
C PRO A 155 -4.74 0.12 13.00
N LEU A 156 -3.55 0.71 12.77
CA LEU A 156 -3.07 0.97 11.40
C LEU A 156 -2.78 -0.33 10.63
N GLY A 157 -2.29 -1.36 11.31
CA GLY A 157 -2.15 -2.70 10.72
C GLY A 157 -3.51 -3.27 10.27
N THR A 158 -4.54 -3.17 11.14
CA THR A 158 -5.91 -3.58 10.80
C THR A 158 -6.48 -2.76 9.63
N TYR A 159 -6.29 -1.44 9.65
CA TYR A 159 -6.68 -0.55 8.56
C TYR A 159 -6.04 -0.95 7.23
N ASN A 160 -4.73 -1.23 7.20
CA ASN A 160 -4.04 -1.69 6.00
C ASN A 160 -4.54 -3.05 5.52
N PHE A 161 -4.82 -3.98 6.45
CA PHE A 161 -5.38 -5.28 6.13
C PHE A 161 -6.76 -5.19 5.48
N THR A 162 -7.62 -4.23 5.92
CA THR A 162 -8.92 -4.03 5.27
C THR A 162 -8.77 -3.57 3.81
N GLY A 163 -7.76 -2.76 3.47
CA GLY A 163 -7.42 -2.42 2.09
C GLY A 163 -7.06 -3.66 1.27
N ASP A 164 -6.18 -4.52 1.79
CA ASP A 164 -5.78 -5.76 1.10
C ASP A 164 -6.98 -6.72 0.91
N LEU A 165 -7.92 -6.76 1.87
CA LEU A 165 -9.16 -7.51 1.73
C LEU A 165 -10.03 -6.92 0.60
N GLY A 166 -10.09 -5.60 0.48
CA GLY A 166 -10.79 -4.90 -0.60
C GLY A 166 -10.22 -5.24 -1.99
N LYS A 167 -8.88 -5.29 -2.11
CA LYS A 167 -8.17 -5.71 -3.33
C LYS A 167 -8.54 -7.14 -3.76
N ALA A 168 -8.79 -8.03 -2.81
CA ALA A 168 -9.21 -9.39 -3.10
C ALA A 168 -10.73 -9.46 -3.43
N ALA A 169 -11.55 -8.82 -2.61
CA ALA A 169 -13.01 -8.98 -2.66
C ALA A 169 -13.65 -8.24 -3.85
N ILE A 170 -13.28 -6.98 -4.09
CA ILE A 170 -13.95 -6.17 -5.13
C ILE A 170 -13.66 -6.66 -6.55
N PRO A 171 -12.42 -7.00 -6.95
CA PRO A 171 -12.17 -7.63 -8.25
C PRO A 171 -12.89 -8.98 -8.41
N ALA A 172 -12.92 -9.81 -7.37
CA ALA A 172 -13.65 -11.09 -7.39
C ALA A 172 -15.16 -10.87 -7.56
N LEU A 173 -15.75 -9.92 -6.82
CA LEU A 173 -17.15 -9.52 -6.99
C LEU A 173 -17.41 -8.98 -8.40
N THR A 174 -16.53 -8.10 -8.90
CA THR A 174 -16.63 -7.53 -10.24
C THR A 174 -16.67 -8.64 -11.29
N SER A 175 -15.74 -9.61 -11.20
CA SER A 175 -15.67 -10.72 -12.16
C SER A 175 -16.91 -11.61 -12.13
N LEU A 176 -17.53 -11.78 -10.96
CA LEU A 176 -18.79 -12.50 -10.81
C LEU A 176 -19.94 -11.70 -11.45
N LEU A 177 -20.04 -10.39 -11.17
CA LEU A 177 -21.08 -9.54 -11.77
C LEU A 177 -21.01 -9.54 -13.31
N LEU A 178 -19.82 -9.62 -13.88
CA LEU A 178 -19.62 -9.68 -15.33
C LEU A 178 -20.20 -10.96 -15.98
N THR A 179 -20.52 -11.99 -15.20
CA THR A 179 -21.25 -13.17 -15.72
C THR A 179 -22.77 -12.98 -15.73
N LEU A 180 -23.26 -12.06 -14.92
CA LEU A 180 -24.69 -11.82 -14.73
C LEU A 180 -25.21 -10.63 -15.53
N MET A 181 -24.33 -9.68 -15.86
CA MET A 181 -24.70 -8.43 -16.52
C MET A 181 -23.52 -7.82 -17.32
N PRO A 182 -23.82 -6.90 -18.27
CA PRO A 182 -22.79 -6.12 -18.95
C PRO A 182 -21.93 -5.33 -17.95
N TRP A 183 -20.67 -5.09 -18.30
CA TRP A 183 -19.71 -4.39 -17.42
C TRP A 183 -20.18 -2.99 -16.96
N ARG A 184 -20.98 -2.32 -17.79
CA ARG A 184 -21.58 -1.03 -17.41
C ARG A 184 -22.53 -1.16 -16.22
N GLY A 185 -23.38 -2.20 -16.24
CA GLY A 185 -24.29 -2.53 -15.13
C GLY A 185 -23.51 -2.89 -13.86
N ALA A 186 -22.44 -3.67 -13.98
CA ALA A 186 -21.57 -4.01 -12.86
C ALA A 186 -20.93 -2.74 -12.24
N LEU A 187 -20.47 -1.79 -13.07
CA LEU A 187 -19.92 -0.52 -12.58
C LEU A 187 -20.97 0.35 -11.88
N TRP A 188 -22.24 0.35 -12.33
CA TRP A 188 -23.30 1.07 -11.62
C TRP A 188 -23.59 0.47 -10.24
N LEU A 189 -23.58 -0.84 -10.10
CA LEU A 189 -23.72 -1.49 -8.79
C LEU A 189 -22.54 -1.17 -7.87
N LEU A 190 -21.32 -1.21 -8.40
CA LEU A 190 -20.13 -0.84 -7.64
C LEU A 190 -20.14 0.66 -7.27
N ALA A 191 -20.60 1.52 -8.16
CA ALA A 191 -20.78 2.94 -7.87
C ALA A 191 -21.84 3.16 -6.77
N ALA A 192 -22.95 2.42 -6.79
CA ALA A 192 -23.96 2.46 -5.73
C ALA A 192 -23.36 2.02 -4.37
N LEU A 193 -22.54 0.95 -4.37
CA LEU A 193 -21.78 0.54 -3.18
C LEU A 193 -20.88 1.67 -2.68
N GLY A 194 -20.16 2.34 -3.59
CA GLY A 194 -19.30 3.47 -3.25
C GLY A 194 -20.06 4.67 -2.70
N ALA A 195 -21.23 4.97 -3.27
CA ALA A 195 -22.11 6.02 -2.75
C ALA A 195 -22.62 5.67 -1.33
N ALA A 196 -22.96 4.39 -1.08
CA ALA A 196 -23.34 3.93 0.25
C ALA A 196 -22.17 4.08 1.26
N VAL A 197 -20.96 3.71 0.87
CA VAL A 197 -19.77 3.91 1.72
C VAL A 197 -19.49 5.40 1.95
N ALA A 198 -19.65 6.26 0.95
CA ALA A 198 -19.53 7.71 1.10
C ALA A 198 -20.54 8.26 2.12
N ALA A 199 -21.79 7.79 2.06
CA ALA A 199 -22.81 8.12 3.04
C ALA A 199 -22.45 7.62 4.45
N ILE A 200 -21.93 6.39 4.59
CA ILE A 200 -21.43 5.83 5.85
C ILE A 200 -20.30 6.70 6.41
N VAL A 201 -19.35 7.11 5.57
CA VAL A 201 -18.27 8.01 5.99
C VAL A 201 -18.83 9.34 6.47
N PHE A 202 -19.74 9.94 5.72
CA PHE A 202 -20.34 11.22 6.09
C PHE A 202 -21.12 11.17 7.40
N LEU A 203 -21.92 10.13 7.61
CA LEU A 203 -22.83 10.01 8.74
C LEU A 203 -22.16 9.44 9.99
N LEU A 204 -21.27 8.45 9.84
CA LEU A 204 -20.76 7.67 10.97
C LEU A 204 -19.31 7.99 11.34
N MET A 205 -18.50 8.57 10.44
CA MET A 205 -17.13 8.93 10.78
C MET A 205 -17.14 10.07 11.81
N PRO A 206 -16.44 9.92 12.95
CA PRO A 206 -16.24 11.04 13.87
C PRO A 206 -15.56 12.22 13.17
N PRO A 207 -15.83 13.47 13.59
CA PRO A 207 -15.18 14.63 13.02
C PRO A 207 -13.65 14.48 13.06
N ILE A 208 -13.01 14.68 11.90
CA ILE A 208 -11.55 14.61 11.79
C ILE A 208 -11.00 16.01 11.95
N ALA A 209 -10.44 16.27 13.13
CA ALA A 209 -9.88 17.58 13.44
C ALA A 209 -8.90 18.06 12.35
N ARG A 210 -8.91 19.38 12.09
CA ARG A 210 -7.99 20.01 11.16
C ARG A 210 -6.55 19.67 11.52
N ALA A 211 -5.74 19.31 10.54
CA ALA A 211 -4.34 18.98 10.77
C ALA A 211 -3.59 20.21 11.28
N GLY A 212 -3.20 20.22 12.55
CA GLY A 212 -2.17 21.12 13.05
C GLY A 212 -0.83 20.78 12.40
N ARG A 213 0.16 21.67 12.50
CA ARG A 213 1.55 21.35 12.11
C ARG A 213 1.97 20.09 12.85
N SER A 214 2.22 19.00 12.12
CA SER A 214 2.77 17.78 12.71
C SER A 214 4.12 18.14 13.32
N GLN A 215 4.31 17.83 14.60
CA GLN A 215 5.64 17.83 15.18
C GLN A 215 6.42 16.67 14.58
N PRO A 216 7.68 16.88 14.16
CA PRO A 216 8.53 15.80 13.68
C PRO A 216 8.68 14.72 14.75
N ALA A 217 8.54 13.46 14.36
CA ALA A 217 8.87 12.34 15.24
C ALA A 217 10.37 12.41 15.62
N PRO A 218 10.75 12.01 16.86
CA PRO A 218 12.15 12.03 17.26
C PRO A 218 12.97 11.16 16.32
N ALA A 219 14.01 11.79 15.76
CA ALA A 219 14.85 11.22 14.73
C ALA A 219 15.76 10.11 15.26
N ARG A 220 15.77 8.95 14.61
CA ARG A 220 16.82 7.94 14.78
C ARG A 220 18.04 8.35 13.96
N VAL A 221 19.23 8.13 14.53
CA VAL A 221 20.51 8.55 13.91
C VAL A 221 20.85 7.59 12.76
N GLY A 222 20.73 8.05 11.53
CA GLY A 222 21.16 7.33 10.33
C GLY A 222 22.16 8.13 9.52
N ARG A 223 23.28 7.54 9.12
CA ARG A 223 24.48 8.19 8.53
C ARG A 223 24.88 7.66 7.15
N GLY A 224 23.99 7.22 6.30
CA GLY A 224 24.35 6.61 5.02
C GLY A 224 23.79 7.29 3.78
N ARG A 225 24.55 8.18 3.11
CA ARG A 225 24.10 8.84 1.86
C ARG A 225 24.10 7.95 0.61
N GLY A 226 24.90 6.88 0.55
CA GLY A 226 25.04 6.04 -0.65
C GLY A 226 23.99 4.97 -0.79
N GLY A 227 23.55 4.34 0.30
CA GLY A 227 22.61 3.22 0.29
C GLY A 227 21.17 3.60 -0.07
N PHE A 228 20.73 4.84 0.19
CA PHE A 228 19.38 5.28 -0.11
C PHE A 228 19.01 5.18 -1.59
N TRP A 229 19.91 5.59 -2.50
CA TRP A 229 19.62 5.53 -3.93
C TRP A 229 19.57 4.11 -4.49
N LEU A 230 20.34 3.19 -3.91
CA LEU A 230 20.25 1.77 -4.23
C LEU A 230 18.92 1.20 -3.75
N LEU A 231 18.53 1.51 -2.50
CA LEU A 231 17.21 1.12 -1.96
C LEU A 231 16.06 1.69 -2.81
N PHE A 232 16.17 2.95 -3.23
CA PHE A 232 15.20 3.63 -4.09
C PHE A 232 15.07 2.92 -5.45
N ALA A 233 16.20 2.60 -6.10
CA ALA A 233 16.19 1.88 -7.37
C ALA A 233 15.55 0.49 -7.23
N ILE A 234 15.87 -0.26 -6.16
CA ILE A 234 15.24 -1.54 -5.85
C ILE A 234 13.71 -1.38 -5.70
N GLY A 235 13.25 -0.38 -4.93
CA GLY A 235 11.82 -0.14 -4.73
C GLY A 235 11.08 0.27 -6.00
N VAL A 236 11.72 1.04 -6.89
CA VAL A 236 11.19 1.41 -8.20
C VAL A 236 11.04 0.18 -9.10
N LEU A 237 12.05 -0.69 -9.14
CA LEU A 237 12.02 -1.92 -9.95
C LEU A 237 11.01 -2.93 -9.40
N ASP A 238 11.00 -3.20 -8.08
CA ASP A 238 10.03 -4.07 -7.40
C ASP A 238 8.60 -3.67 -7.74
N THR A 239 8.28 -2.38 -7.60
CA THR A 239 6.94 -1.88 -7.94
C THR A 239 6.63 -2.02 -9.42
N GLY A 240 7.63 -1.78 -10.30
CA GLY A 240 7.49 -1.98 -11.74
C GLY A 240 7.19 -3.43 -12.11
N VAL A 241 7.89 -4.38 -11.53
CA VAL A 241 7.65 -5.83 -11.70
C VAL A 241 6.23 -6.19 -11.29
N ARG A 242 5.82 -5.79 -10.10
CA ARG A 242 4.50 -6.10 -9.56
C ARG A 242 3.36 -5.55 -10.42
N MET A 243 3.42 -4.28 -10.76
CA MET A 243 2.36 -3.64 -11.54
C MET A 243 2.34 -4.10 -12.99
N GLY A 244 3.50 -4.39 -13.59
CA GLY A 244 3.62 -4.99 -14.90
C GLY A 244 2.99 -6.38 -14.96
N LEU A 245 3.35 -7.27 -14.03
CA LEU A 245 2.77 -8.62 -13.96
C LEU A 245 1.25 -8.58 -13.77
N LEU A 246 0.74 -7.79 -12.83
CA LEU A 246 -0.70 -7.70 -12.57
C LEU A 246 -1.48 -7.20 -13.80
N THR A 247 -0.87 -6.37 -14.64
CA THR A 247 -1.49 -5.90 -15.88
C THR A 247 -1.68 -7.05 -16.88
N PHE A 248 -0.72 -7.96 -17.00
CA PHE A 248 -0.81 -9.08 -17.94
C PHE A 248 -1.51 -10.33 -17.39
N LEU A 249 -1.53 -10.51 -16.07
CA LEU A 249 -2.06 -11.73 -15.44
C LEU A 249 -3.46 -12.12 -15.91
N PRO A 250 -4.45 -11.20 -16.04
CA PRO A 250 -5.78 -11.55 -16.56
C PRO A 250 -5.74 -12.13 -17.97
N PHE A 251 -4.87 -11.61 -18.84
CA PHE A 251 -4.74 -12.07 -20.23
C PHE A 251 -4.07 -13.43 -20.31
N LEU A 252 -3.02 -13.66 -19.50
CA LEU A 252 -2.34 -14.96 -19.41
C LEU A 252 -3.28 -16.05 -18.91
N LEU A 253 -4.10 -15.75 -17.91
CA LEU A 253 -5.12 -16.67 -17.38
C LEU A 253 -6.18 -16.97 -18.44
N LYS A 254 -6.68 -15.96 -19.15
CA LYS A 254 -7.63 -16.15 -20.26
C LYS A 254 -7.05 -17.00 -21.40
N ALA A 255 -5.80 -16.78 -21.76
CA ALA A 255 -5.10 -17.59 -22.75
C ALA A 255 -4.96 -19.07 -22.35
N LYS A 256 -4.96 -19.35 -21.03
CA LYS A 256 -4.99 -20.71 -20.46
C LYS A 256 -6.43 -21.28 -20.28
N GLY A 257 -7.45 -20.59 -20.80
CA GLY A 257 -8.84 -21.01 -20.73
C GLY A 257 -9.61 -20.57 -19.48
N ALA A 258 -9.07 -19.63 -18.68
CA ALA A 258 -9.79 -19.12 -17.52
C ALA A 258 -11.04 -18.30 -17.92
N SER A 259 -12.17 -18.55 -17.27
CA SER A 259 -13.33 -17.69 -17.31
C SER A 259 -13.11 -16.39 -16.55
N LEU A 260 -13.95 -15.38 -16.75
CA LEU A 260 -13.84 -14.13 -15.97
C LEU A 260 -13.91 -14.34 -14.45
N PRO A 261 -14.85 -15.15 -13.90
CA PRO A 261 -14.83 -15.47 -12.47
C PRO A 261 -13.53 -16.11 -12.01
N THR A 262 -12.97 -17.02 -12.83
CA THR A 262 -11.68 -17.67 -12.55
C THR A 262 -10.56 -16.66 -12.46
N VAL A 263 -10.54 -15.63 -13.33
CA VAL A 263 -9.57 -14.51 -13.27
C VAL A 263 -9.74 -13.72 -11.96
N GLY A 264 -10.97 -13.42 -11.55
CA GLY A 264 -11.21 -12.71 -10.29
C GLY A 264 -10.74 -13.48 -9.06
N ILE A 265 -11.00 -14.80 -9.02
CA ILE A 265 -10.50 -15.67 -7.94
C ILE A 265 -8.97 -15.71 -7.95
N ALA A 266 -8.34 -15.80 -9.12
CA ALA A 266 -6.90 -15.79 -9.26
C ALA A 266 -6.27 -14.50 -8.70
N LEU A 267 -6.82 -13.33 -9.05
CA LEU A 267 -6.39 -12.05 -8.50
C LEU A 267 -6.60 -11.99 -6.98
N ALA A 268 -7.75 -12.49 -6.48
CA ALA A 268 -8.01 -12.54 -5.04
C ALA A 268 -6.96 -13.39 -4.31
N LEU A 269 -6.55 -14.53 -4.86
CA LEU A 269 -5.48 -15.37 -4.29
C LEU A 269 -4.14 -14.65 -4.26
N VAL A 270 -3.78 -13.91 -5.31
CA VAL A 270 -2.56 -13.09 -5.33
C VAL A 270 -2.62 -11.99 -4.27
N PHE A 271 -3.73 -11.28 -4.14
CA PHE A 271 -3.85 -10.19 -3.17
C PHE A 271 -3.91 -10.70 -1.73
N LEU A 272 -4.59 -11.81 -1.45
CA LEU A 272 -4.58 -12.45 -0.12
C LEU A 272 -3.19 -12.98 0.23
N GLY A 273 -2.51 -13.60 -0.74
CA GLY A 273 -1.10 -13.96 -0.58
C GLY A 273 -0.23 -12.76 -0.29
N GLY A 274 -0.46 -11.64 -0.99
CA GLY A 274 0.23 -10.38 -0.77
C GLY A 274 0.02 -9.79 0.62
N ALA A 275 -1.20 -9.84 1.14
CA ALA A 275 -1.50 -9.45 2.51
C ALA A 275 -0.71 -10.30 3.52
N ALA A 276 -0.72 -11.62 3.35
CA ALA A 276 0.08 -12.54 4.18
C ALA A 276 1.59 -12.25 4.05
N GLY A 277 2.07 -11.97 2.84
CA GLY A 277 3.46 -11.65 2.53
C GLY A 277 4.00 -10.45 3.28
N LYS A 278 3.20 -9.40 3.43
CA LYS A 278 3.58 -8.21 4.21
C LYS A 278 3.92 -8.54 5.67
N PHE A 279 3.15 -9.44 6.30
CA PHE A 279 3.42 -9.88 7.67
C PHE A 279 4.59 -10.86 7.74
N VAL A 280 4.58 -11.88 6.91
CA VAL A 280 5.60 -12.95 6.90
C VAL A 280 6.97 -12.38 6.56
N CYS A 281 7.09 -11.59 5.49
CA CYS A 281 8.37 -11.03 5.06
C CYS A 281 8.86 -9.92 5.99
N GLY A 282 7.96 -9.14 6.59
CA GLY A 282 8.33 -8.20 7.66
C GLY A 282 8.94 -8.90 8.87
N TRP A 283 8.35 -10.02 9.28
CA TRP A 283 8.87 -10.85 10.39
C TRP A 283 10.17 -11.58 10.03
N ILE A 284 10.26 -12.14 8.81
CA ILE A 284 11.49 -12.79 8.32
C ILE A 284 12.60 -11.74 8.20
N GLY A 285 12.32 -10.58 7.59
CA GLY A 285 13.29 -9.50 7.40
C GLY A 285 13.91 -9.01 8.71
N ALA A 286 13.12 -8.98 9.80
CA ALA A 286 13.62 -8.65 11.13
C ALA A 286 14.60 -9.71 11.70
N ARG A 287 14.55 -10.97 11.23
CA ARG A 287 15.37 -12.08 11.73
C ARG A 287 16.57 -12.38 10.84
N VAL A 288 16.36 -12.47 9.54
CA VAL A 288 17.41 -12.88 8.58
C VAL A 288 18.06 -11.68 7.88
N GLY A 289 17.50 -10.48 8.08
CA GLY A 289 17.99 -9.23 7.49
C GLY A 289 17.39 -8.90 6.13
N VAL A 290 17.58 -7.64 5.75
CA VAL A 290 17.00 -7.02 4.54
C VAL A 290 17.49 -7.72 3.27
N LEU A 291 18.82 -7.92 3.13
CA LEU A 291 19.41 -8.48 1.92
C LEU A 291 18.84 -9.85 1.57
N LEU A 292 18.86 -10.79 2.52
CA LEU A 292 18.43 -12.17 2.26
C LEU A 292 16.92 -12.20 1.96
N THR A 293 16.13 -11.36 2.62
CA THR A 293 14.70 -11.25 2.36
C THR A 293 14.43 -10.73 0.94
N VAL A 294 15.12 -9.67 0.50
CA VAL A 294 15.00 -9.13 -0.86
C VAL A 294 15.39 -10.18 -1.91
N LEU A 295 16.52 -10.86 -1.73
CA LEU A 295 16.96 -11.91 -2.66
C LEU A 295 15.95 -13.07 -2.74
N ALA A 296 15.41 -13.50 -1.59
CA ALA A 296 14.43 -14.59 -1.54
C ALA A 296 13.10 -14.18 -2.20
N THR A 297 12.60 -12.97 -1.92
CA THR A 297 11.32 -12.49 -2.47
C THR A 297 11.43 -12.19 -3.96
N GLU A 298 12.50 -11.54 -4.43
CA GLU A 298 12.68 -11.24 -5.86
C GLU A 298 12.97 -12.51 -6.69
N GLY A 299 13.84 -13.40 -6.17
CA GLY A 299 14.07 -14.69 -6.79
C GLY A 299 12.82 -15.57 -6.83
N GLY A 300 12.06 -15.59 -5.72
CA GLY A 300 10.76 -16.26 -5.65
C GLY A 300 9.73 -15.65 -6.61
N THR A 301 9.70 -14.30 -6.72
CA THR A 301 8.85 -13.60 -7.69
C THR A 301 9.20 -14.01 -9.13
N ALA A 302 10.47 -13.98 -9.50
CA ALA A 302 10.91 -14.40 -10.83
C ALA A 302 10.55 -15.86 -11.12
N ALA A 303 10.79 -16.79 -10.18
CA ALA A 303 10.43 -18.19 -10.31
C ALA A 303 8.91 -18.38 -10.45
N CYS A 304 8.12 -17.68 -9.64
CA CYS A 304 6.65 -17.72 -9.76
C CYS A 304 6.16 -17.16 -11.09
N ILE A 305 6.76 -16.07 -11.62
CA ILE A 305 6.42 -15.53 -12.95
C ILE A 305 6.68 -16.57 -14.03
N VAL A 306 7.82 -17.25 -13.99
CA VAL A 306 8.09 -18.38 -14.91
C VAL A 306 7.04 -19.48 -14.73
N GLY A 307 6.66 -19.80 -13.50
CA GLY A 307 5.57 -20.73 -13.22
C GLY A 307 4.23 -20.27 -13.84
N VAL A 308 3.90 -18.98 -13.77
CA VAL A 308 2.69 -18.42 -14.43
C VAL A 308 2.73 -18.64 -15.93
N LEU A 309 3.90 -18.52 -16.56
CA LEU A 309 4.05 -18.71 -18.01
C LEU A 309 3.91 -20.17 -18.43
N VAL A 310 4.50 -21.11 -17.69
CA VAL A 310 4.63 -22.52 -18.12
C VAL A 310 3.56 -23.45 -17.57
N LEU A 311 3.02 -23.20 -16.36
CA LEU A 311 2.08 -24.11 -15.73
C LEU A 311 0.68 -24.04 -16.38
N PRO A 312 -0.03 -25.18 -16.47
CA PRO A 312 -1.45 -25.20 -16.79
C PRO A 312 -2.28 -24.49 -15.72
N LEU A 313 -3.54 -24.17 -16.05
CA LEU A 313 -4.41 -23.36 -15.20
C LEU A 313 -4.61 -23.91 -13.79
N VAL A 314 -4.84 -25.23 -13.64
CA VAL A 314 -5.15 -25.85 -12.32
C VAL A 314 -3.99 -25.76 -11.34
N PRO A 315 -2.77 -26.24 -11.64
CA PRO A 315 -1.65 -26.10 -10.72
C PRO A 315 -1.23 -24.65 -10.48
N LEU A 316 -1.54 -23.73 -11.42
CA LEU A 316 -1.27 -22.32 -11.26
C LEU A 316 -2.03 -21.74 -10.04
N PHE A 317 -3.25 -22.21 -9.72
CA PHE A 317 -4.00 -21.74 -8.55
C PHE A 317 -3.30 -21.99 -7.21
N VAL A 318 -2.48 -23.04 -7.12
CA VAL A 318 -1.63 -23.31 -5.94
C VAL A 318 -0.45 -22.34 -5.88
N LEU A 319 0.06 -21.93 -7.04
CA LEU A 319 1.18 -20.99 -7.13
C LEU A 319 0.79 -19.55 -6.81
N LEU A 320 -0.44 -19.12 -7.15
CA LEU A 320 -0.88 -17.71 -7.04
C LEU A 320 -0.79 -17.12 -5.63
N PRO A 321 -1.17 -17.80 -4.54
CA PRO A 321 -0.94 -17.26 -3.19
C PRO A 321 0.54 -17.07 -2.88
N LEU A 322 1.40 -18.02 -3.28
CA LEU A 322 2.85 -17.90 -3.11
C LEU A 322 3.41 -16.73 -3.92
N LEU A 323 2.99 -16.60 -5.17
CA LEU A 323 3.31 -15.42 -5.99
C LEU A 323 2.93 -14.13 -5.27
N GLY A 324 1.74 -14.07 -4.67
CA GLY A 324 1.30 -12.93 -3.89
C GLY A 324 2.22 -12.61 -2.72
N VAL A 325 2.64 -13.63 -1.95
CA VAL A 325 3.60 -13.49 -0.85
C VAL A 325 4.92 -12.89 -1.35
N MET A 326 5.50 -13.46 -2.40
CA MET A 326 6.79 -13.02 -2.96
C MET A 326 6.69 -11.59 -3.52
N LEU A 327 5.66 -11.33 -4.32
CA LEU A 327 5.45 -10.08 -5.04
C LEU A 327 5.22 -8.85 -4.12
N ASN A 328 4.72 -9.04 -2.91
CA ASN A 328 4.43 -7.96 -1.96
C ASN A 328 5.35 -7.96 -0.73
N GLY A 329 6.14 -9.03 -0.55
CA GLY A 329 7.02 -9.19 0.60
C GLY A 329 8.15 -8.18 0.65
N THR A 330 8.79 -7.93 -0.49
CA THR A 330 9.93 -7.00 -0.64
C THR A 330 9.58 -5.60 -0.15
N SER A 331 8.45 -5.06 -0.57
CA SER A 331 8.07 -3.68 -0.25
C SER A 331 8.00 -3.41 1.26
N SER A 332 7.53 -4.37 2.08
CA SER A 332 7.45 -4.21 3.54
C SER A 332 8.83 -3.99 4.17
N VAL A 333 9.84 -4.68 3.66
CA VAL A 333 11.22 -4.60 4.16
C VAL A 333 11.89 -3.33 3.68
N LEU A 334 11.67 -2.96 2.40
CA LEU A 334 12.26 -1.74 1.82
C LEU A 334 11.77 -0.48 2.52
N TYR A 335 10.44 -0.35 2.74
CA TYR A 335 9.89 0.81 3.46
C TYR A 335 10.42 0.90 4.90
N GLY A 336 10.61 -0.23 5.58
CA GLY A 336 11.20 -0.29 6.91
C GLY A 336 12.67 0.17 6.95
N THR A 337 13.39 0.05 5.83
CA THR A 337 14.83 0.35 5.74
C THR A 337 15.11 1.82 5.33
N VAL A 338 14.12 2.55 4.81
CA VAL A 338 14.29 3.97 4.41
C VAL A 338 14.89 4.83 5.54
N PRO A 339 14.37 4.80 6.80
CA PRO A 339 14.92 5.64 7.86
C PRO A 339 16.32 5.22 8.30
N ASP A 340 16.71 3.97 8.07
CA ASP A 340 18.04 3.47 8.47
C ASP A 340 19.14 4.00 7.54
N LEU A 341 18.80 4.33 6.28
CA LEU A 341 19.73 4.79 5.24
C LEU A 341 19.72 6.30 5.03
N THR A 342 18.99 7.05 5.86
CA THR A 342 18.83 8.50 5.70
C THR A 342 19.15 9.24 6.99
N PRO A 343 19.76 10.45 6.91
CA PRO A 343 19.92 11.29 8.07
C PRO A 343 18.56 11.65 8.70
N PRO A 344 18.48 11.75 10.02
CA PRO A 344 17.22 12.00 10.75
C PRO A 344 16.48 13.26 10.31
N ASP A 345 17.23 14.33 10.02
CA ASP A 345 16.72 15.62 9.55
C ASP A 345 16.11 15.55 8.14
N LYS A 346 16.39 14.49 7.37
CA LYS A 346 15.94 14.27 5.98
C LYS A 346 15.01 13.07 5.81
N ALA A 347 14.67 12.35 6.88
CA ALA A 347 13.89 11.13 6.81
C ALA A 347 12.52 11.35 6.14
N GLU A 348 11.81 12.42 6.48
CA GLU A 348 10.51 12.75 5.85
C GLU A 348 10.65 12.98 4.35
N HIS A 349 11.68 13.71 3.93
CA HIS A 349 11.95 13.96 2.51
C HIS A 349 12.32 12.67 1.78
N ALA A 350 13.11 11.80 2.39
CA ALA A 350 13.50 10.50 1.83
C ALA A 350 12.29 9.58 1.67
N PHE A 351 11.40 9.51 2.67
CA PHE A 351 10.14 8.77 2.54
C PHE A 351 9.25 9.33 1.42
N ALA A 352 9.11 10.65 1.33
CA ALA A 352 8.32 11.28 0.28
C ALA A 352 8.89 10.96 -1.10
N LEU A 353 10.21 11.03 -1.27
CA LEU A 353 10.89 10.70 -2.52
C LEU A 353 10.73 9.21 -2.87
N PHE A 354 10.98 8.32 -1.91
CA PHE A 354 10.84 6.88 -2.09
C PHE A 354 9.41 6.51 -2.49
N TYR A 355 8.42 7.07 -1.80
CA TYR A 355 7.01 6.84 -2.09
C TYR A 355 6.60 7.36 -3.47
N THR A 356 7.04 8.58 -3.82
CA THR A 356 6.77 9.18 -5.13
C THR A 356 7.40 8.35 -6.26
N GLY A 357 8.63 7.88 -6.09
CA GLY A 357 9.31 7.05 -7.08
C GLY A 357 8.64 5.71 -7.29
N THR A 358 8.23 5.03 -6.22
CA THR A 358 7.54 3.74 -6.31
C THR A 358 6.14 3.88 -6.93
N ILE A 359 5.37 4.91 -6.56
CA ILE A 359 4.07 5.18 -7.20
C ILE A 359 4.25 5.55 -8.68
N GLY A 360 5.22 6.42 -9.00
CA GLY A 360 5.55 6.80 -10.37
C GLY A 360 5.92 5.58 -11.22
N SER A 361 6.74 4.68 -10.68
CA SER A 361 7.04 3.39 -11.31
C SER A 361 5.77 2.58 -11.56
N GLY A 362 4.90 2.49 -10.57
CA GLY A 362 3.63 1.77 -10.67
C GLY A 362 2.67 2.32 -11.72
N ALA A 363 2.79 3.59 -12.09
CA ALA A 363 2.02 4.20 -13.17
C ALA A 363 2.69 4.03 -14.54
N ILE A 364 4.02 4.14 -14.62
CA ILE A 364 4.78 4.19 -15.86
C ILE A 364 5.19 2.79 -16.34
N SER A 365 5.71 1.93 -15.45
CA SER A 365 6.24 0.62 -15.84
C SER A 365 5.23 -0.27 -16.56
N PRO A 366 3.94 -0.35 -16.17
CA PRO A 366 2.95 -1.12 -16.92
C PRO A 366 2.80 -0.64 -18.38
N VAL A 367 2.94 0.66 -18.64
CA VAL A 367 2.88 1.21 -20.01
C VAL A 367 4.08 0.76 -20.82
N LEU A 368 5.29 0.79 -20.25
CA LEU A 368 6.51 0.30 -20.91
C LEU A 368 6.40 -1.20 -21.24
N TYR A 369 5.94 -2.00 -20.27
CA TYR A 369 5.67 -3.42 -20.53
C TYR A 369 4.51 -3.62 -21.51
N GLY A 370 3.51 -2.73 -21.51
CA GLY A 370 2.40 -2.75 -22.47
C GLY A 370 2.88 -2.54 -23.90
N VAL A 371 3.76 -1.55 -24.13
CA VAL A 371 4.42 -1.33 -25.45
C VAL A 371 5.21 -2.56 -25.85
N LEU A 372 5.98 -3.15 -24.95
CA LEU A 372 6.69 -4.40 -25.22
C LEU A 372 5.71 -5.53 -25.54
N GLY A 373 4.61 -5.63 -24.82
CA GLY A 373 3.56 -6.63 -25.06
C GLY A 373 2.88 -6.49 -26.42
N ASP A 374 2.72 -5.26 -26.91
CA ASP A 374 2.18 -5.00 -28.25
C ASP A 374 3.15 -5.46 -29.36
N TRP A 375 4.47 -5.43 -29.12
CA TRP A 375 5.48 -5.84 -30.09
C TRP A 375 5.77 -7.35 -30.07
N VAL A 376 5.97 -7.93 -28.89
CA VAL A 376 6.44 -9.33 -28.74
C VAL A 376 5.43 -10.27 -28.10
N GLY A 377 4.27 -9.75 -27.74
CA GLY A 377 3.21 -10.50 -27.07
C GLY A 377 3.31 -10.53 -25.55
N PRO A 378 2.20 -10.83 -24.85
CA PRO A 378 2.10 -10.72 -23.39
C PRO A 378 3.00 -11.71 -22.64
N ASN A 379 3.30 -12.88 -23.23
CA ASN A 379 4.18 -13.87 -22.58
C ASN A 379 5.62 -13.34 -22.46
N TRP A 380 6.16 -12.75 -23.52
CA TRP A 380 7.51 -12.19 -23.52
C TRP A 380 7.60 -10.93 -22.66
N ALA A 381 6.59 -10.07 -22.72
CA ALA A 381 6.51 -8.90 -21.84
C ALA A 381 6.45 -9.31 -20.34
N THR A 382 5.72 -10.38 -20.02
CA THR A 382 5.69 -10.94 -18.66
C THR A 382 7.05 -11.58 -18.30
N GLY A 383 7.72 -12.27 -19.24
CA GLY A 383 9.08 -12.76 -19.05
C GLY A 383 10.08 -11.65 -18.73
N ALA A 384 9.93 -10.48 -19.38
CA ALA A 384 10.73 -9.31 -19.09
C ALA A 384 10.55 -8.81 -17.64
N THR A 385 9.35 -8.92 -17.05
CA THR A 385 9.18 -8.57 -15.63
C THR A 385 9.96 -9.51 -14.71
N ALA A 386 10.08 -10.81 -15.03
CA ALA A 386 10.92 -11.75 -14.29
C ALA A 386 12.41 -11.38 -14.39
N MET A 387 12.86 -10.98 -15.58
CA MET A 387 14.25 -10.53 -15.77
C MET A 387 14.55 -9.25 -14.96
N VAL A 388 13.61 -8.33 -14.88
CA VAL A 388 13.75 -7.11 -14.06
C VAL A 388 13.79 -7.46 -12.57
N ALA A 389 13.00 -8.43 -12.08
CA ALA A 389 13.09 -8.93 -10.72
C ALA A 389 14.49 -9.49 -10.41
N LEU A 390 15.08 -10.27 -11.33
CA LEU A 390 16.46 -10.76 -11.17
C LEU A 390 17.51 -9.65 -11.26
N ALA A 391 17.26 -8.58 -12.04
CA ALA A 391 18.14 -7.41 -12.12
C ALA A 391 18.20 -6.62 -10.80
N ILE A 392 17.30 -6.88 -9.85
CA ILE A 392 17.39 -6.34 -8.48
C ILE A 392 18.55 -6.97 -7.69
N PHE A 393 18.98 -8.20 -8.00
CA PHE A 393 20.06 -8.90 -7.27
C PHE A 393 21.36 -8.12 -7.20
N PRO A 394 21.96 -7.65 -8.31
CA PRO A 394 23.19 -6.87 -8.24
C PRO A 394 23.03 -5.57 -7.44
N LEU A 395 21.85 -4.92 -7.48
CA LEU A 395 21.57 -3.74 -6.66
C LEU A 395 21.47 -4.10 -5.17
N ALA A 396 20.86 -5.25 -4.84
CA ALA A 396 20.76 -5.74 -3.46
C ALA A 396 22.15 -6.10 -2.90
N PHE A 397 23.01 -6.73 -3.70
CA PHE A 397 24.41 -6.98 -3.31
C PHE A 397 25.21 -5.68 -3.13
N ALA A 398 25.00 -4.68 -3.99
CA ALA A 398 25.63 -3.35 -3.84
C ALA A 398 25.12 -2.62 -2.58
N LEU A 399 23.87 -2.88 -2.15
CA LEU A 399 23.30 -2.32 -0.93
C LEU A 399 23.86 -2.97 0.35
N ALA A 400 24.27 -4.25 0.29
CA ALA A 400 24.67 -5.05 1.45
C ALA A 400 25.74 -4.39 2.36
N PRO A 401 26.83 -3.78 1.85
CA PRO A 401 27.82 -3.10 2.70
C PRO A 401 27.20 -1.97 3.55
N HIS A 402 26.30 -1.18 2.96
CA HIS A 402 25.64 -0.07 3.64
C HIS A 402 24.73 -0.54 4.78
N LEU A 403 24.07 -1.71 4.61
CA LEU A 403 23.26 -2.35 5.66
C LEU A 403 24.13 -2.92 6.80
N ALA A 404 25.29 -3.49 6.46
CA ALA A 404 26.23 -4.04 7.44
C ALA A 404 26.84 -2.94 8.33
N ASP A 405 27.11 -1.75 7.79
CA ASP A 405 27.63 -0.62 8.53
C ASP A 405 26.63 -0.12 9.58
N ILE A 406 25.34 -0.06 9.23
CA ILE A 406 24.25 0.29 10.16
C ILE A 406 24.20 -0.71 11.33
N GLY A 407 24.26 -2.00 11.04
CA GLY A 407 24.23 -3.05 12.06
C GLY A 407 25.43 -3.00 13.02
N ARG A 408 26.62 -2.57 12.54
CA ARG A 408 27.80 -2.37 13.38
C ARG A 408 27.70 -1.14 14.26
N GLU A 409 27.13 -0.05 13.77
CA GLU A 409 26.92 1.18 14.55
C GLU A 409 25.88 0.99 15.66
N GLN A 410 24.78 0.28 15.39
CA GLN A 410 23.78 -0.06 16.40
C GLN A 410 24.33 -0.92 17.54
N ARG A 411 25.29 -1.83 17.26
CA ARG A 411 25.97 -2.63 18.27
C ARG A 411 27.04 -1.86 19.05
N ARG A 412 27.54 -0.73 18.54
CA ARG A 412 28.55 0.13 19.18
C ARG A 412 27.96 1.22 20.09
N GLN A 413 26.65 1.50 19.99
CA GLN A 413 25.98 2.38 20.94
C GLN A 413 25.67 1.57 22.22
N PRO A 414 26.35 1.83 23.37
CA PRO A 414 26.00 1.18 24.63
C PRO A 414 24.59 1.61 25.04
N ASP A 415 23.86 0.66 25.59
CA ASP A 415 22.51 0.81 26.13
C ASP A 415 22.52 1.88 27.24
N ASN A 416 22.26 3.13 26.85
CA ASN A 416 22.26 4.29 27.77
C ASN A 416 20.99 4.33 28.66
N SER A 417 20.21 3.24 28.68
CA SER A 417 19.04 3.10 29.54
C SER A 417 19.37 2.79 31.01
N GLY A 418 20.67 2.58 31.32
CA GLY A 418 21.15 2.20 32.66
C GLY A 418 21.84 3.30 33.48
N GLN A 419 22.04 4.52 32.96
CA GLN A 419 22.85 5.56 33.67
C GLN A 419 22.06 6.77 34.16
N THR A 420 20.85 6.56 34.71
CA THR A 420 20.19 7.62 35.50
C THR A 420 19.96 7.21 36.96
N SER A 421 20.87 6.44 37.54
CA SER A 421 20.83 6.16 38.97
C SER A 421 22.24 6.01 39.53
N SER A 422 23.04 7.08 39.59
CA SER A 422 24.15 7.18 40.54
C SER A 422 24.98 8.46 40.33
N THR A 423 24.49 9.60 40.80
CA THR A 423 25.36 10.68 41.34
C THR A 423 24.51 11.49 42.31
N ALA A 424 24.35 10.98 43.49
CA ALA A 424 24.09 11.78 44.69
C ALA A 424 25.06 11.31 45.77
N SER A 425 26.11 12.05 45.96
CA SER A 425 26.94 12.09 47.16
C SER A 425 27.99 13.21 47.06
N PRO A 426 28.45 13.78 48.13
CA PRO A 426 27.91 13.84 49.50
C PRO A 426 27.40 15.24 49.88
#